data_5a4e1c6839083f8076294d7f3faf6f15
#
_entry.id   5a4e1c6839083f8076294d7f3faf6f15
#
_cell.length_a   1.000
_cell.length_b   1.000
_cell.length_c   1.000
_cell.angle_alpha   90.00
_cell.angle_beta   90.00
_cell.angle_gamma   90.00
#
_symmetry.space_group_name_H-M   'P 1'
#
loop_
_entity.id
_entity.type
_entity.pdbx_description
1 polymer ?
#
loop_
_entity_poly.entity_id
_entity_poly.type
_entity_poly.pdbx_seq_one_letter_code
_entity_poly.pdbx_strand_id
1 'polypeptide(L)'
;MPDRPEIVCICGSARFAGEMRAANRELTFAGLIVVAPGEVEAGGSVTDEQKTVLDALHLRKIDLADRVLVVNPGGYVGESTTREIAYAQAAGKPVSFTDPV
;
A
#
# COMPACT_ATOMS: atom_id res chain seq x y z
N MET A 1 -2.77 -21.16 14.37
CA MET A 1 -2.95 -19.73 14.59
C MET A 1 -1.61 -19.05 14.72
N PRO A 2 -1.26 -18.21 13.82
CA PRO A 2 0.01 -17.52 13.94
C PRO A 2 -0.03 -16.59 15.15
N ASP A 3 1.07 -16.55 15.86
CA ASP A 3 1.20 -15.66 17.02
C ASP A 3 1.72 -14.28 16.62
N ARG A 4 1.96 -14.08 15.33
CA ARG A 4 2.44 -12.80 14.84
C ARG A 4 1.32 -11.77 14.74
N PRO A 5 1.65 -10.48 14.85
CA PRO A 5 0.68 -9.44 14.56
C PRO A 5 0.18 -9.52 13.12
N GLU A 6 -0.98 -8.94 12.89
CA GLU A 6 -1.53 -8.81 11.55
C GLU A 6 -0.60 -8.00 10.65
N ILE A 7 -0.46 -8.40 9.41
CA ILE A 7 0.33 -7.68 8.41
C ILE A 7 -0.60 -6.85 7.55
N VAL A 8 -0.37 -5.54 7.49
CA VAL A 8 -1.15 -4.61 6.70
C VAL A 8 -0.29 -4.07 5.57
N CYS A 9 -0.80 -4.15 4.35
CA CYS A 9 -0.13 -3.53 3.21
C CYS A 9 -0.80 -2.20 2.89
N ILE A 10 -0.02 -1.13 2.88
CA ILE A 10 -0.52 0.20 2.51
C ILE A 10 -0.42 0.35 1.00
N CYS A 11 -1.48 0.80 0.38
CA CYS A 11 -1.52 1.16 -1.04
C CYS A 11 -1.93 2.63 -1.16
N GLY A 12 -1.43 3.32 -2.16
CA GLY A 12 -1.80 4.71 -2.39
C GLY A 12 -0.92 5.36 -3.45
N SER A 13 -1.33 6.52 -3.91
CA SER A 13 -0.59 7.30 -4.89
C SER A 13 0.67 7.88 -4.25
N ALA A 14 1.75 7.95 -5.01
CA ALA A 14 2.98 8.57 -4.54
C ALA A 14 2.79 10.01 -4.08
N ARG A 15 1.76 10.70 -4.59
CA ARG A 15 1.45 12.07 -4.15
C ARG A 15 1.07 12.13 -2.67
N PHE A 16 0.69 11.00 -2.10
CA PHE A 16 0.25 10.92 -0.70
C PHE A 16 1.31 10.28 0.20
N ALA A 17 2.60 10.42 -0.15
CA ALA A 17 3.67 9.80 0.62
C ALA A 17 3.63 10.21 2.10
N GLY A 18 3.35 11.48 2.37
CA GLY A 18 3.25 11.96 3.74
C GLY A 18 2.12 11.30 4.52
N GLU A 19 0.96 11.19 3.89
CA GLU A 19 -0.21 10.55 4.49
C GLU A 19 0.03 9.05 4.70
N MET A 20 0.73 8.41 3.76
CA MET A 20 1.08 7.00 3.92
C MET A 20 2.06 6.78 5.06
N ARG A 21 3.02 7.70 5.25
CA ARG A 21 3.93 7.61 6.40
C ARG A 21 3.17 7.78 7.71
N ALA A 22 2.19 8.69 7.74
CA ALA A 22 1.37 8.87 8.94
C ALA A 22 0.55 7.61 9.25
N ALA A 23 -0.04 7.00 8.24
CA ALA A 23 -0.79 5.76 8.42
C ALA A 23 0.14 4.63 8.93
N ASN A 24 1.33 4.53 8.36
CA ASN A 24 2.32 3.54 8.78
C ASN A 24 2.65 3.73 10.27
N ARG A 25 2.87 4.97 10.68
CA ARG A 25 3.18 5.27 12.07
C ARG A 25 2.02 4.84 12.99
N GLU A 26 0.79 5.17 12.63
CA GLU A 26 -0.36 4.81 13.46
C GLU A 26 -0.51 3.29 13.58
N LEU A 27 -0.40 2.58 12.48
CA LEU A 27 -0.51 1.13 12.48
C LEU A 27 0.62 0.48 13.27
N THR A 28 1.83 1.03 13.14
CA THR A 28 3.00 0.53 13.87
C THR A 28 2.79 0.68 15.37
N PHE A 29 2.32 1.84 15.83
CA PHE A 29 2.05 2.04 17.24
C PHE A 29 0.88 1.19 17.74
N ALA A 30 0.00 0.77 16.85
CA ALA A 30 -1.08 -0.16 17.21
C ALA A 30 -0.57 -1.61 17.30
N GLY A 31 0.70 -1.85 17.02
CA GLY A 31 1.28 -3.18 17.13
C GLY A 31 1.16 -4.03 15.89
N LEU A 32 0.88 -3.42 14.74
CA LEU A 32 0.71 -4.16 13.48
C LEU A 32 2.01 -4.13 12.67
N ILE A 33 2.19 -5.16 11.85
CA ILE A 33 3.31 -5.20 10.92
C ILE A 33 2.86 -4.47 9.66
N VAL A 34 3.67 -3.52 9.19
CA VAL A 34 3.31 -2.71 8.03
C VAL A 34 4.27 -2.95 6.88
N VAL A 35 3.72 -3.19 5.70
CA VAL A 35 4.48 -3.12 4.46
C VAL A 35 3.85 -2.01 3.60
N ALA A 36 4.69 -1.27 2.90
CA ALA A 36 4.26 -0.06 2.20
C ALA A 36 5.06 0.10 0.91
N PRO A 37 4.61 0.98 0.00
CA PRO A 37 5.41 1.27 -1.19
C PRO A 37 6.79 1.72 -0.80
N GLY A 38 7.79 1.24 -1.53
CA GLY A 38 9.15 1.70 -1.33
C GLY A 38 9.23 3.19 -1.65
N GLU A 39 9.92 3.94 -0.78
CA GLU A 39 10.12 5.36 -1.05
C GLU A 39 11.36 5.50 -1.89
N VAL A 40 11.18 5.93 -3.13
CA VAL A 40 12.30 6.24 -4.00
C VAL A 40 12.60 7.73 -3.88
N GLU A 41 13.81 8.10 -4.17
CA GLU A 41 14.28 9.45 -3.93
C GLU A 41 13.41 10.48 -4.61
N ALA A 42 12.95 11.44 -3.84
CA ALA A 42 12.14 12.53 -4.38
C ALA A 42 12.99 13.35 -5.35
N GLY A 43 12.41 13.69 -6.48
CA GLY A 43 13.11 14.45 -7.50
C GLY A 43 13.89 13.58 -8.47
N GLY A 44 14.02 12.31 -8.18
CA GLY A 44 14.60 11.37 -9.14
C GLY A 44 13.53 10.84 -10.06
N SER A 45 13.86 10.68 -11.32
CA SER A 45 12.96 10.03 -12.26
C SER A 45 13.15 8.53 -12.18
N VAL A 46 12.06 7.80 -12.12
CA VAL A 46 12.09 6.34 -12.17
C VAL A 46 11.98 5.93 -13.62
N THR A 47 12.87 5.04 -14.07
CA THR A 47 12.79 4.53 -15.44
C THR A 47 11.58 3.61 -15.58
N ASP A 48 11.16 3.37 -16.82
CA ASP A 48 10.05 2.44 -17.07
C ASP A 48 10.37 1.05 -16.53
N GLU A 49 11.61 0.62 -16.65
CA GLU A 49 12.04 -0.68 -16.13
C GLU A 49 11.96 -0.72 -14.61
N GLN A 50 12.41 0.36 -13.96
CA GLN A 50 12.33 0.46 -12.51
C GLN A 50 10.88 0.47 -12.04
N LYS A 51 10.02 1.20 -12.75
CA LYS A 51 8.59 1.24 -12.41
C LYS A 51 7.97 -0.15 -12.52
N THR A 52 8.32 -0.91 -13.55
CA THR A 52 7.82 -2.27 -13.70
C THR A 52 8.22 -3.14 -12.52
N VAL A 53 9.47 -3.02 -12.08
CA VAL A 53 9.96 -3.77 -10.91
C VAL A 53 9.21 -3.36 -9.65
N LEU A 54 9.03 -2.05 -9.44
CA LEU A 54 8.32 -1.56 -8.25
C LEU A 54 6.86 -2.00 -8.24
N ASP A 55 6.20 -1.96 -9.39
CA ASP A 55 4.80 -2.39 -9.47
C ASP A 55 4.67 -3.88 -9.15
N ALA A 56 5.54 -4.71 -9.70
CA ALA A 56 5.52 -6.14 -9.42
C ALA A 56 5.86 -6.43 -7.96
N LEU A 57 6.82 -5.71 -7.39
CA LEU A 57 7.20 -5.87 -6.00
C LEU A 57 6.04 -5.55 -5.07
N HIS A 58 5.29 -4.50 -5.38
CA HIS A 58 4.16 -4.13 -4.52
C HIS A 58 3.09 -5.21 -4.48
N LEU A 59 2.85 -5.89 -5.59
CA LEU A 59 1.92 -7.02 -5.61
C LEU A 59 2.41 -8.14 -4.68
N ARG A 60 3.74 -8.35 -4.61
CA ARG A 60 4.30 -9.34 -3.67
C ARG A 60 4.07 -8.92 -2.22
N LYS A 61 4.11 -7.61 -1.94
CA LYS A 61 3.81 -7.10 -0.61
C LYS A 61 2.34 -7.36 -0.25
N ILE A 62 1.44 -7.20 -1.21
CA ILE A 62 0.03 -7.54 -1.01
C ILE A 62 -0.11 -9.03 -0.70
N ASP A 63 0.63 -9.88 -1.41
CA ASP A 63 0.58 -11.33 -1.16
C ASP A 63 0.95 -11.67 0.28
N LEU A 64 1.92 -10.95 0.85
CA LEU A 64 2.34 -11.19 2.24
C LEU A 64 1.32 -10.72 3.26
N ALA A 65 0.49 -9.76 2.90
CA ALA A 65 -0.37 -9.06 3.87
C ALA A 65 -1.62 -9.85 4.20
N ASP A 66 -2.13 -9.61 5.40
CA ASP A 66 -3.43 -10.14 5.81
C ASP A 66 -4.57 -9.26 5.29
N ARG A 67 -4.31 -7.97 5.11
CA ARG A 67 -5.27 -7.02 4.54
C ARG A 67 -4.56 -5.82 3.95
N VAL A 68 -5.33 -5.03 3.21
CA VAL A 68 -4.82 -3.83 2.53
C VAL A 68 -5.54 -2.60 3.07
N LEU A 69 -4.78 -1.56 3.35
CA LEU A 69 -5.31 -0.23 3.65
C LEU A 69 -4.94 0.71 2.51
N VAL A 70 -5.95 1.28 1.87
CA VAL A 70 -5.75 2.27 0.81
C VAL A 70 -5.76 3.66 1.44
N VAL A 71 -4.68 4.40 1.27
CA VAL A 71 -4.58 5.79 1.72
C VAL A 71 -5.01 6.67 0.56
N ASN A 72 -6.22 7.22 0.66
CA ASN A 72 -6.87 7.91 -0.46
C ASN A 72 -7.48 9.25 -0.03
N PRO A 73 -6.68 10.22 0.41
CA PRO A 73 -7.19 11.51 0.82
C PRO A 73 -8.13 12.11 -0.22
N GLY A 74 -9.28 12.60 0.24
CA GLY A 74 -10.30 13.15 -0.65
C GLY A 74 -11.00 12.12 -1.53
N GLY A 75 -10.75 10.84 -1.29
CA GLY A 75 -11.32 9.78 -2.11
C GLY A 75 -10.55 9.47 -3.39
N TYR A 76 -9.42 10.13 -3.60
CA TYR A 76 -8.64 9.96 -4.83
C TYR A 76 -7.96 8.59 -4.86
N VAL A 77 -8.15 7.87 -5.96
CA VAL A 77 -7.46 6.60 -6.21
C VAL A 77 -6.88 6.67 -7.62
N GLY A 78 -5.57 6.57 -7.71
CA GLY A 78 -4.89 6.61 -9.00
C GLY A 78 -4.96 5.28 -9.74
N GLU A 79 -4.43 5.26 -10.94
CA GLU A 79 -4.50 4.10 -11.82
C GLU A 79 -3.77 2.90 -11.24
N SER A 80 -2.54 3.10 -10.77
CA SER A 80 -1.76 2.00 -10.19
C SER A 80 -2.44 1.43 -8.95
N THR A 81 -2.95 2.32 -8.10
CA THR A 81 -3.64 1.89 -6.87
C THR A 81 -4.92 1.13 -7.22
N THR A 82 -5.64 1.54 -8.26
CA THR A 82 -6.83 0.83 -8.71
C THR A 82 -6.49 -0.61 -9.08
N ARG A 83 -5.38 -0.81 -9.80
CA ARG A 83 -4.94 -2.17 -10.15
C ARG A 83 -4.56 -3.00 -8.92
N GLU A 84 -3.92 -2.36 -7.95
CA GLU A 84 -3.54 -3.02 -6.70
C GLU A 84 -4.75 -3.46 -5.89
N ILE A 85 -5.77 -2.60 -5.84
CA ILE A 85 -7.03 -2.92 -5.16
C ILE A 85 -7.68 -4.14 -5.83
N ALA A 86 -7.76 -4.14 -7.15
CA ALA A 86 -8.34 -5.26 -7.88
C ALA A 86 -7.56 -6.55 -7.62
N TYR A 87 -6.23 -6.48 -7.59
CA TYR A 87 -5.40 -7.63 -7.31
C TYR A 87 -5.67 -8.18 -5.90
N ALA A 88 -5.72 -7.29 -4.92
CA ALA A 88 -5.96 -7.68 -3.53
C ALA A 88 -7.33 -8.34 -3.39
N GLN A 89 -8.35 -7.78 -4.01
CA GLN A 89 -9.70 -8.31 -3.95
C GLN A 89 -9.78 -9.70 -4.61
N ALA A 90 -9.11 -9.86 -5.76
CA ALA A 90 -9.07 -11.15 -6.44
C ALA A 90 -8.36 -12.21 -5.60
N ALA A 91 -7.41 -11.80 -4.76
CA ALA A 91 -6.70 -12.70 -3.85
C ALA A 91 -7.46 -12.94 -2.53
N GLY A 92 -8.65 -12.38 -2.39
CA GLY A 92 -9.47 -12.55 -1.19
C GLY A 92 -9.00 -11.73 0.01
N LYS A 93 -8.16 -10.71 -0.21
CA LYS A 93 -7.69 -9.87 0.88
C LYS A 93 -8.72 -8.79 1.20
N PRO A 94 -9.04 -8.56 2.48
CA PRO A 94 -9.88 -7.42 2.83
C PRO A 94 -9.21 -6.12 2.43
N VAL A 95 -9.98 -5.17 1.92
CA VAL A 95 -9.48 -3.85 1.52
C VAL A 95 -10.31 -2.79 2.21
N SER A 96 -9.64 -1.87 2.88
CA SER A 96 -10.29 -0.72 3.51
C SER A 96 -9.64 0.56 3.01
N PHE A 97 -10.30 1.68 3.25
CA PHE A 97 -9.89 2.99 2.74
C PHE A 97 -9.86 4.00 3.88
N THR A 98 -8.93 4.94 3.83
CA THR A 98 -8.89 6.00 4.84
C THR A 98 -10.01 7.01 4.64
N ASP A 99 -10.41 7.24 3.39
CA ASP A 99 -11.53 8.13 3.06
C ASP A 99 -12.54 7.37 2.20
N PRO A 100 -13.81 7.76 2.22
CA PRO A 100 -14.81 7.13 1.34
C PRO A 100 -14.45 7.30 -0.13
N VAL A 101 -14.78 6.34 -0.94
CA VAL A 101 -14.63 6.38 -2.39
C VAL A 101 -15.97 6.54 -3.06
#